data_392f43e9fc213e64767386cd0195788c
#
_entry.id   392f43e9fc213e64767386cd0195788c
#
_cell.length_a   1.000
_cell.length_b   1.000
_cell.length_c   1.000
_cell.angle_alpha   90.00
_cell.angle_beta   90.00
_cell.angle_gamma   90.00
#
_symmetry.space_group_name_H-M   'P 1'
#
loop_
_entity.id
_entity.type
_entity.pdbx_description
1 polymer ?
#
loop_
_entity_poly.entity_id
_entity_poly.type
_entity_poly.pdbx_seq_one_letter_code
_entity_poly.pdbx_strand_id
1 'polypeptide(L)'
;MIVTADRLAFGTIGGGRLEHMAMERARELLAAGATSTESLELPLAERVGQCCGGQVSLLIEVFLWQARQVAVFGAGHVGQALGGLAPWMGAEVLLIDSRSEDTLEPRLPSDAAIPVVFSSAPEAELDTLGPDTCVLIMTHDHALDLTLLEAALKRPFPYLGMIGSERKWQRFRGRLIQRGMNAEELERVHCPIGGARPSKEPGAIALAAAAEILTVLSSIEAQGAPGAATSGI
;
A
#
# COMPACT_ATOMS: atom_id res chain seq x y z
N MET A 1 -24.31 -8.44 -3.71
CA MET A 1 -23.50 -8.46 -4.95
C MET A 1 -22.28 -7.60 -4.74
N ILE A 2 -21.09 -8.05 -5.14
CA ILE A 2 -19.83 -7.29 -5.09
C ILE A 2 -19.35 -7.02 -6.51
N VAL A 3 -19.15 -5.75 -6.85
CA VAL A 3 -18.72 -5.29 -8.18
C VAL A 3 -17.36 -4.61 -8.04
N THR A 4 -16.44 -4.94 -8.93
CA THR A 4 -15.17 -4.24 -9.11
C THR A 4 -15.21 -3.41 -10.39
N ALA A 5 -14.19 -2.60 -10.64
CA ALA A 5 -14.14 -1.75 -11.83
C ALA A 5 -14.28 -2.58 -13.14
N ASP A 6 -13.73 -3.78 -13.17
CA ASP A 6 -13.62 -4.65 -14.35
C ASP A 6 -14.67 -5.77 -14.40
N ARG A 7 -15.21 -6.23 -13.26
CA ARG A 7 -16.14 -7.39 -13.25
C ARG A 7 -17.11 -7.42 -12.07
N LEU A 8 -18.12 -8.28 -12.20
CA LEU A 8 -18.89 -8.81 -11.07
C LEU A 8 -18.01 -9.84 -10.34
N ALA A 9 -17.61 -9.51 -9.11
CA ALA A 9 -16.69 -10.34 -8.33
C ALA A 9 -17.43 -11.46 -7.57
N PHE A 10 -18.63 -11.15 -7.02
CA PHE A 10 -19.37 -12.10 -6.21
C PHE A 10 -20.86 -11.78 -6.12
N GLY A 11 -21.68 -12.84 -6.08
CA GLY A 11 -23.12 -12.78 -5.82
C GLY A 11 -23.95 -12.22 -6.98
N THR A 12 -25.26 -12.10 -6.75
CA THR A 12 -26.26 -11.57 -7.69
C THR A 12 -27.40 -10.92 -6.89
N ILE A 13 -28.12 -10.00 -7.53
CA ILE A 13 -29.35 -9.39 -6.99
C ILE A 13 -30.61 -9.83 -7.76
N GLY A 14 -30.51 -10.95 -8.46
CA GLY A 14 -31.61 -11.54 -9.22
C GLY A 14 -31.47 -11.51 -10.74
N GLY A 15 -30.32 -11.03 -11.24
CA GLY A 15 -29.99 -11.00 -12.67
C GLY A 15 -30.78 -9.96 -13.49
N GLY A 16 -30.65 -10.07 -14.81
CA GLY A 16 -31.39 -9.26 -15.76
C GLY A 16 -31.00 -7.79 -15.76
N ARG A 17 -31.94 -6.95 -16.20
CA ARG A 17 -31.74 -5.52 -16.41
C ARG A 17 -31.42 -4.77 -15.11
N LEU A 18 -32.03 -5.17 -13.99
CA LEU A 18 -31.79 -4.56 -12.68
C LEU A 18 -30.33 -4.71 -12.26
N GLU A 19 -29.79 -5.91 -12.37
CA GLU A 19 -28.39 -6.21 -12.03
C GLU A 19 -27.43 -5.43 -12.94
N HIS A 20 -27.72 -5.37 -14.23
CA HIS A 20 -26.92 -4.61 -15.18
C HIS A 20 -26.85 -3.12 -14.82
N MET A 21 -28.00 -2.51 -14.53
CA MET A 21 -28.07 -1.10 -14.10
C MET A 21 -27.32 -0.85 -12.79
N ALA A 22 -27.45 -1.76 -11.83
CA ALA A 22 -26.72 -1.69 -10.56
C ALA A 22 -25.19 -1.77 -10.77
N MET A 23 -24.76 -2.65 -11.68
CA MET A 23 -23.33 -2.78 -12.02
C MET A 23 -22.77 -1.55 -12.74
N GLU A 24 -23.52 -0.97 -13.68
CA GLU A 24 -23.14 0.27 -14.36
C GLU A 24 -22.99 1.40 -13.35
N ARG A 25 -23.99 1.59 -12.48
CA ARG A 25 -23.95 2.64 -11.46
C ARG A 25 -22.81 2.44 -10.46
N ALA A 26 -22.58 1.21 -10.03
CA ALA A 26 -21.46 0.88 -9.14
C ALA A 26 -20.10 1.23 -9.77
N ARG A 27 -19.91 0.97 -11.07
CA ARG A 27 -18.69 1.34 -11.80
C ARG A 27 -18.50 2.84 -11.95
N GLU A 28 -19.59 3.59 -12.21
CA GLU A 28 -19.55 5.06 -12.24
C GLU A 28 -19.10 5.63 -10.90
N LEU A 29 -19.63 5.12 -9.80
CA LEU A 29 -19.26 5.54 -8.45
C LEU A 29 -17.80 5.17 -8.11
N LEU A 30 -17.35 3.97 -8.51
CA LEU A 30 -15.94 3.58 -8.37
C LEU A 30 -15.01 4.51 -9.17
N ALA A 31 -15.40 4.87 -10.39
CA ALA A 31 -14.62 5.77 -11.24
C ALA A 31 -14.56 7.20 -10.69
N ALA A 32 -15.56 7.62 -9.89
CA ALA A 32 -15.55 8.90 -9.20
C ALA A 32 -14.49 8.99 -8.08
N GLY A 33 -13.91 7.84 -7.66
CA GLY A 33 -12.78 7.79 -6.75
C GLY A 33 -13.05 8.27 -5.33
N ALA A 34 -14.29 8.14 -4.85
CA ALA A 34 -14.65 8.50 -3.48
C ALA A 34 -15.46 7.39 -2.80
N THR A 35 -15.14 7.11 -1.55
CA THR A 35 -15.98 6.26 -0.70
C THR A 35 -17.32 6.95 -0.53
N SER A 36 -18.41 6.26 -0.88
CA SER A 36 -19.76 6.82 -0.86
C SER A 36 -20.80 5.75 -0.61
N THR A 37 -21.97 6.20 -0.17
CA THR A 37 -23.18 5.37 -0.06
C THR A 37 -24.27 6.05 -0.84
N GLU A 38 -24.88 5.32 -1.77
CA GLU A 38 -25.98 5.82 -2.59
C GLU A 38 -27.19 4.88 -2.49
N SER A 39 -28.37 5.48 -2.32
CA SER A 39 -29.63 4.74 -2.38
C SER A 39 -30.36 5.11 -3.67
N LEU A 40 -30.72 4.10 -4.46
CA LEU A 40 -31.44 4.24 -5.71
C LEU A 40 -32.81 3.58 -5.58
N GLU A 41 -33.86 4.32 -5.88
CA GLU A 41 -35.21 3.80 -5.98
C GLU A 41 -35.58 3.56 -7.45
N LEU A 42 -35.90 2.33 -7.81
CA LEU A 42 -36.18 1.92 -9.18
C LEU A 42 -37.57 1.32 -9.29
N PRO A 43 -38.49 1.94 -10.06
CA PRO A 43 -39.77 1.34 -10.40
C PRO A 43 -39.57 0.17 -11.36
N LEU A 44 -40.00 -1.01 -10.98
CA LEU A 44 -39.79 -2.25 -11.75
C LEU A 44 -40.54 -2.28 -13.07
N ALA A 45 -41.75 -1.67 -13.14
CA ALA A 45 -42.61 -1.71 -14.31
C ALA A 45 -42.07 -0.85 -15.47
N GLU A 46 -41.55 0.36 -15.21
CA GLU A 46 -41.18 1.29 -16.26
C GLU A 46 -39.73 1.16 -16.73
N ARG A 47 -38.80 0.85 -15.81
CA ARG A 47 -37.36 0.86 -16.09
C ARG A 47 -36.72 -0.50 -16.26
N VAL A 48 -37.31 -1.55 -15.68
CA VAL A 48 -36.70 -2.90 -15.67
C VAL A 48 -37.42 -3.86 -16.59
N GLY A 49 -38.61 -3.49 -17.13
CA GLY A 49 -39.35 -4.29 -18.10
C GLY A 49 -39.91 -5.60 -17.50
N GLN A 50 -40.15 -5.66 -16.19
CA GLN A 50 -40.76 -6.80 -15.52
C GLN A 50 -42.28 -6.60 -15.39
N CYS A 51 -43.05 -7.66 -15.62
CA CYS A 51 -44.50 -7.63 -15.57
C CYS A 51 -45.10 -7.42 -14.16
N CYS A 52 -44.29 -7.49 -13.11
CA CYS A 52 -44.75 -7.30 -11.75
C CYS A 52 -44.53 -5.83 -11.34
N GLY A 53 -45.61 -5.12 -11.14
CA GLY A 53 -45.54 -3.76 -10.56
C GLY A 53 -44.91 -3.81 -9.16
N GLY A 54 -44.03 -2.85 -8.89
CA GLY A 54 -43.34 -2.74 -7.61
C GLY A 54 -42.21 -1.73 -7.69
N GLN A 55 -41.59 -1.43 -6.53
CA GLN A 55 -40.45 -0.57 -6.39
C GLN A 55 -39.34 -1.34 -5.67
N VAL A 56 -38.10 -1.18 -6.14
CA VAL A 56 -36.90 -1.76 -5.51
C VAL A 56 -36.00 -0.61 -5.09
N SER A 57 -35.53 -0.68 -3.85
CA SER A 57 -34.48 0.20 -3.33
C SER A 57 -33.16 -0.56 -3.37
N LEU A 58 -32.18 -0.01 -4.07
CA LEU A 58 -30.80 -0.49 -4.10
C LEU A 58 -29.95 0.40 -3.22
N LEU A 59 -29.24 -0.21 -2.26
CA LEU A 59 -28.17 0.45 -1.52
C LEU A 59 -26.84 0.05 -2.17
N ILE A 60 -26.08 1.05 -2.61
CA ILE A 60 -24.73 0.86 -3.17
C ILE A 60 -23.73 1.52 -2.21
N GLU A 61 -22.87 0.70 -1.67
CA GLU A 61 -21.76 1.17 -0.81
C GLU A 61 -20.46 1.00 -1.58
N VAL A 62 -19.73 2.12 -1.75
CA VAL A 62 -18.44 2.14 -2.43
C VAL A 62 -17.33 2.11 -1.40
N PHE A 63 -16.53 1.09 -1.46
CA PHE A 63 -15.31 0.97 -0.67
C PHE A 63 -14.13 1.11 -1.62
N LEU A 64 -13.42 2.22 -1.52
CA LEU A 64 -12.16 2.36 -2.23
C LEU A 64 -11.08 1.62 -1.43
N TRP A 65 -10.79 0.42 -1.87
CA TRP A 65 -9.62 -0.28 -1.40
C TRP A 65 -8.41 0.25 -2.16
N GLN A 66 -7.77 1.27 -1.63
CA GLN A 66 -6.40 1.56 -2.06
C GLN A 66 -5.54 0.45 -1.46
N ALA A 67 -4.98 -0.39 -2.33
CA ALA A 67 -4.02 -1.38 -1.88
C ALA A 67 -2.89 -0.62 -1.18
N ARG A 68 -2.75 -0.83 0.12
CA ARG A 68 -1.65 -0.25 0.88
C ARG A 68 -0.37 -0.76 0.26
N GLN A 69 0.48 0.14 -0.19
CA GLN A 69 1.72 -0.25 -0.85
C GLN A 69 2.91 -0.07 0.08
N VAL A 70 3.76 -1.08 0.09
CA VAL A 70 5.04 -1.06 0.78
C VAL A 70 6.13 -1.33 -0.26
N ALA A 71 6.91 -0.32 -0.60
CA ALA A 71 8.02 -0.44 -1.52
C ALA A 71 9.32 -0.68 -0.74
N VAL A 72 10.00 -1.77 -1.05
CA VAL A 72 11.22 -2.21 -0.38
C VAL A 72 12.37 -2.18 -1.37
N PHE A 73 13.26 -1.23 -1.22
CA PHE A 73 14.50 -1.14 -1.98
C PHE A 73 15.55 -2.08 -1.35
N GLY A 74 15.70 -3.26 -1.98
CA GLY A 74 16.56 -4.36 -1.55
C GLY A 74 15.78 -5.66 -1.35
N ALA A 75 15.86 -6.56 -2.33
CA ALA A 75 15.26 -7.89 -2.30
C ALA A 75 16.19 -8.94 -1.63
N GLY A 76 17.01 -8.54 -0.65
CA GLY A 76 17.82 -9.42 0.16
C GLY A 76 16.97 -10.17 1.20
N HIS A 77 17.66 -10.83 2.15
CA HIS A 77 17.03 -11.70 3.16
C HIS A 77 15.89 -11.02 3.95
N VAL A 78 16.08 -9.78 4.36
CA VAL A 78 15.06 -9.02 5.12
C VAL A 78 13.92 -8.60 4.22
N GLY A 79 14.23 -8.11 3.00
CA GLY A 79 13.20 -7.71 2.03
C GLY A 79 12.29 -8.87 1.64
N GLN A 80 12.86 -10.03 1.32
CA GLN A 80 12.09 -11.24 1.01
C GLN A 80 11.26 -11.71 2.22
N ALA A 81 11.84 -11.71 3.43
CA ALA A 81 11.11 -12.07 4.64
C ALA A 81 9.92 -11.11 4.89
N LEU A 82 10.11 -9.81 4.68
CA LEU A 82 9.03 -8.82 4.81
C LEU A 82 7.95 -9.04 3.75
N GLY A 83 8.36 -9.31 2.49
CA GLY A 83 7.43 -9.64 1.43
C GLY A 83 6.56 -10.85 1.75
N GLY A 84 7.13 -11.88 2.38
CA GLY A 84 6.37 -13.03 2.86
C GLY A 84 5.31 -12.71 3.93
N LEU A 85 5.40 -11.54 4.57
CA LEU A 85 4.41 -11.05 5.53
C LEU A 85 3.28 -10.24 4.86
N ALA A 86 3.39 -9.92 3.57
CA ALA A 86 2.42 -9.10 2.85
C ALA A 86 0.94 -9.52 3.05
N PRO A 87 0.58 -10.83 2.97
CA PRO A 87 -0.80 -11.27 3.19
C PRO A 87 -1.33 -10.93 4.59
N TRP A 88 -0.45 -10.94 5.59
CA TRP A 88 -0.79 -10.63 6.98
C TRP A 88 -0.84 -9.13 7.27
N MET A 89 -0.17 -8.35 6.45
CA MET A 89 -0.16 -6.88 6.54
C MET A 89 -1.36 -6.25 5.86
N GLY A 90 -2.09 -6.99 5.02
CA GLY A 90 -3.13 -6.42 4.16
C GLY A 90 -2.56 -5.32 3.24
N ALA A 91 -1.31 -5.50 2.80
CA ALA A 91 -0.59 -4.54 1.97
C ALA A 91 0.05 -5.25 0.78
N GLU A 92 0.18 -4.56 -0.33
CA GLU A 92 0.97 -5.00 -1.47
C GLU A 92 2.44 -4.66 -1.22
N VAL A 93 3.31 -5.66 -1.21
CA VAL A 93 4.75 -5.46 -1.05
C VAL A 93 5.42 -5.58 -2.42
N LEU A 94 6.07 -4.51 -2.84
CA LEU A 94 6.89 -4.45 -4.04
C LEU A 94 8.36 -4.45 -3.64
N LEU A 95 9.11 -5.44 -4.11
CA LEU A 95 10.56 -5.48 -3.93
C LEU A 95 11.25 -4.84 -5.14
N ILE A 96 12.23 -3.97 -4.91
CA ILE A 96 13.03 -3.32 -5.95
C ILE A 96 14.50 -3.60 -5.66
N ASP A 97 15.24 -4.15 -6.61
CA ASP A 97 16.66 -4.46 -6.41
C ASP A 97 17.51 -4.00 -7.61
N SER A 98 18.70 -3.50 -7.32
CA SER A 98 19.65 -3.05 -8.33
C SER A 98 20.51 -4.18 -8.92
N ARG A 99 20.47 -5.35 -8.30
CA ARG A 99 21.14 -6.55 -8.80
C ARG A 99 20.31 -7.24 -9.87
N SER A 100 20.93 -8.12 -10.65
CA SER A 100 20.22 -9.00 -11.57
C SER A 100 19.55 -10.16 -10.83
N GLU A 101 18.53 -10.74 -11.44
CA GLU A 101 17.78 -11.89 -10.90
C GLU A 101 18.71 -13.04 -10.52
N ASP A 102 19.70 -13.36 -11.36
CA ASP A 102 20.66 -14.45 -11.15
C ASP A 102 21.49 -14.33 -9.85
N THR A 103 21.56 -13.12 -9.29
CA THR A 103 22.33 -12.87 -8.06
C THR A 103 21.51 -12.92 -6.79
N LEU A 104 20.19 -13.03 -6.90
CA LEU A 104 19.29 -13.16 -5.76
C LEU A 104 19.04 -14.63 -5.44
N GLU A 105 19.42 -15.04 -4.24
CA GLU A 105 19.05 -16.36 -3.72
C GLU A 105 17.59 -16.35 -3.28
N PRO A 106 16.69 -17.16 -3.91
CA PRO A 106 15.32 -17.30 -3.46
C PRO A 106 15.28 -17.90 -2.05
N ARG A 107 14.56 -17.27 -1.14
CA ARG A 107 14.40 -17.76 0.24
C ARG A 107 12.96 -18.07 0.62
N LEU A 108 12.04 -17.71 -0.24
CA LEU A 108 10.63 -18.05 -0.08
C LEU A 108 10.28 -19.25 -0.95
N PRO A 109 9.31 -20.08 -0.53
CA PRO A 109 8.75 -21.11 -1.38
C PRO A 109 8.26 -20.49 -2.69
N SER A 110 8.38 -21.23 -3.80
CA SER A 110 8.05 -20.76 -5.15
C SER A 110 6.57 -20.37 -5.34
N ASP A 111 5.69 -20.81 -4.44
CA ASP A 111 4.27 -20.49 -4.41
C ASP A 111 3.95 -19.13 -3.76
N ALA A 112 4.92 -18.53 -3.06
CA ALA A 112 4.84 -17.20 -2.46
C ALA A 112 5.65 -16.17 -3.29
N ALA A 113 5.50 -16.18 -4.62
CA ALA A 113 6.20 -15.27 -5.50
C ALA A 113 5.82 -13.82 -5.20
N ILE A 114 6.76 -13.06 -4.64
CA ILE A 114 6.63 -11.63 -4.44
C ILE A 114 7.17 -10.94 -5.68
N PRO A 115 6.46 -9.95 -6.24
CA PRO A 115 6.96 -9.21 -7.39
C PRO A 115 8.30 -8.54 -7.05
N VAL A 116 9.32 -8.78 -7.88
CA VAL A 116 10.61 -8.10 -7.78
C VAL A 116 10.84 -7.32 -9.07
N VAL A 117 11.05 -6.01 -8.93
CA VAL A 117 11.49 -5.14 -10.02
C VAL A 117 13.01 -5.05 -9.97
N PHE A 118 13.66 -5.52 -11.03
CA PHE A 118 15.10 -5.37 -11.21
C PHE A 118 15.37 -4.08 -11.98
N SER A 119 16.03 -3.12 -11.33
CA SER A 119 16.26 -1.80 -11.91
C SER A 119 17.71 -1.37 -11.72
N SER A 120 18.37 -1.00 -12.79
CA SER A 120 19.73 -0.44 -12.75
C SER A 120 19.78 1.00 -12.20
N ALA A 121 18.62 1.64 -12.09
CA ALA A 121 18.44 2.99 -11.56
C ALA A 121 17.26 3.00 -10.55
N PRO A 122 17.40 2.30 -9.40
CA PRO A 122 16.28 2.11 -8.48
C PRO A 122 15.74 3.41 -7.89
N GLU A 123 16.51 4.49 -7.89
CA GLU A 123 16.03 5.81 -7.49
C GLU A 123 14.93 6.37 -8.41
N ALA A 124 14.92 5.96 -9.69
CA ALA A 124 13.87 6.35 -10.62
C ALA A 124 12.53 5.64 -10.32
N GLU A 125 12.57 4.48 -9.68
CA GLU A 125 11.35 3.76 -9.30
C GLU A 125 10.55 4.51 -8.23
N LEU A 126 11.18 5.41 -7.47
CA LEU A 126 10.47 6.29 -6.53
C LEU A 126 9.43 7.17 -7.25
N ASP A 127 9.63 7.47 -8.54
CA ASP A 127 8.72 8.28 -9.34
C ASP A 127 7.41 7.55 -9.71
N THR A 128 7.43 6.23 -9.65
CA THR A 128 6.28 5.37 -9.96
C THR A 128 5.39 5.11 -8.73
N LEU A 129 5.89 5.41 -7.53
CA LEU A 129 5.20 5.12 -6.28
C LEU A 129 4.14 6.17 -5.95
N GLY A 130 3.01 5.70 -5.44
CA GLY A 130 1.93 6.56 -4.94
C GLY A 130 2.32 7.32 -3.66
N PRO A 131 1.65 8.43 -3.34
CA PRO A 131 1.96 9.25 -2.18
C PRO A 131 1.72 8.53 -0.84
N ASP A 132 0.86 7.52 -0.82
CA ASP A 132 0.53 6.74 0.38
C ASP A 132 1.42 5.50 0.55
N THR A 133 2.50 5.38 -0.23
CA THR A 133 3.42 4.25 -0.17
C THR A 133 4.36 4.36 1.02
N CYS A 134 4.45 3.30 1.82
CA CYS A 134 5.50 3.14 2.82
C CYS A 134 6.80 2.70 2.12
N VAL A 135 7.88 3.44 2.31
CA VAL A 135 9.17 3.17 1.65
C VAL A 135 10.19 2.65 2.64
N LEU A 136 10.84 1.53 2.29
CA LEU A 136 11.93 0.94 3.06
C LEU A 136 13.19 0.83 2.22
N ILE A 137 14.32 1.26 2.79
CA ILE A 137 15.63 1.22 2.15
C ILE A 137 16.51 0.22 2.90
N MET A 138 16.84 -0.88 2.24
CA MET A 138 17.63 -1.96 2.81
C MET A 138 18.51 -2.65 1.75
N THR A 139 19.17 -1.86 0.91
CA THR A 139 20.01 -2.38 -0.15
C THR A 139 21.31 -2.97 0.40
N HIS A 140 22.05 -3.64 -0.46
CA HIS A 140 23.38 -4.18 -0.14
C HIS A 140 24.49 -3.10 -0.22
N ASP A 141 24.17 -1.93 -0.80
CA ASP A 141 25.13 -0.84 -1.02
C ASP A 141 24.77 0.42 -0.22
N HIS A 142 25.69 0.86 0.63
CA HIS A 142 25.50 2.04 1.45
C HIS A 142 25.47 3.35 0.65
N ALA A 143 26.12 3.41 -0.52
CA ALA A 143 26.08 4.61 -1.36
C ALA A 143 24.69 4.74 -2.00
N LEU A 144 24.16 3.61 -2.48
CA LEU A 144 22.80 3.53 -3.00
C LEU A 144 21.75 3.84 -1.93
N ASP A 145 21.90 3.30 -0.71
CA ASP A 145 21.01 3.64 0.41
C ASP A 145 20.95 5.15 0.64
N LEU A 146 22.08 5.85 0.59
CA LEU A 146 22.11 7.30 0.78
C LEU A 146 21.44 8.05 -0.38
N THR A 147 21.65 7.62 -1.62
CA THR A 147 21.03 8.21 -2.81
C THR A 147 19.52 8.04 -2.79
N LEU A 148 19.04 6.84 -2.49
CA LEU A 148 17.62 6.54 -2.34
C LEU A 148 16.97 7.35 -1.22
N LEU A 149 17.64 7.45 -0.08
CA LEU A 149 17.16 8.23 1.06
C LEU A 149 17.02 9.71 0.73
N GLU A 150 18.02 10.30 0.05
CA GLU A 150 17.99 11.68 -0.41
C GLU A 150 16.86 11.94 -1.40
N ALA A 151 16.60 11.01 -2.33
CA ALA A 151 15.52 11.11 -3.29
C ALA A 151 14.14 10.94 -2.62
N ALA A 152 13.99 9.97 -1.71
CA ALA A 152 12.75 9.68 -1.01
C ALA A 152 12.34 10.81 -0.05
N LEU A 153 13.29 11.48 0.60
CA LEU A 153 13.01 12.62 1.50
C LEU A 153 12.37 13.82 0.79
N LYS A 154 12.57 13.95 -0.53
CA LYS A 154 11.94 15.01 -1.35
C LYS A 154 10.45 14.75 -1.62
N ARG A 155 9.91 13.65 -1.13
CA ARG A 155 8.54 13.19 -1.36
C ARG A 155 7.78 13.03 -0.05
N PRO A 156 6.46 13.17 -0.05
CA PRO A 156 5.64 13.14 1.15
C PRO A 156 5.28 11.71 1.57
N PHE A 157 6.16 10.72 1.40
CA PHE A 157 5.87 9.36 1.84
C PHE A 157 5.51 9.31 3.33
N PRO A 158 4.46 8.59 3.72
CA PRO A 158 3.99 8.55 5.11
C PRO A 158 4.93 7.80 6.04
N TYR A 159 5.75 6.89 5.48
CA TYR A 159 6.78 6.16 6.20
C TYR A 159 8.04 6.05 5.35
N LEU A 160 9.17 6.36 5.96
CA LEU A 160 10.48 6.21 5.35
C LEU A 160 11.41 5.49 6.32
N GLY A 161 11.58 4.18 6.11
CA GLY A 161 12.39 3.31 6.94
C GLY A 161 13.75 2.99 6.30
N MET A 162 14.81 2.91 7.09
CA MET A 162 16.12 2.49 6.62
C MET A 162 16.71 1.41 7.52
N ILE A 163 17.25 0.34 6.90
CA ILE A 163 18.02 -0.64 7.63
C ILE A 163 19.39 -0.08 7.98
N GLY A 164 19.75 -0.19 9.24
CA GLY A 164 21.05 0.28 9.68
C GLY A 164 21.19 0.26 11.18
N SER A 165 22.38 0.62 11.66
CA SER A 165 22.61 0.95 13.06
C SER A 165 22.42 2.45 13.28
N GLU A 166 22.17 2.84 14.51
CA GLU A 166 22.18 4.26 14.92
C GLU A 166 23.45 4.99 14.41
N ARG A 167 24.60 4.32 14.47
CA ARG A 167 25.87 4.88 13.97
C ARG A 167 25.86 5.12 12.45
N LYS A 168 25.21 4.23 11.66
CA LYS A 168 25.02 4.44 10.22
C LYS A 168 24.13 5.63 9.98
N TRP A 169 23.03 5.74 10.72
CA TRP A 169 22.09 6.86 10.62
C TRP A 169 22.76 8.19 10.91
N GLN A 170 23.47 8.33 12.02
CA GLN A 170 24.16 9.58 12.36
C GLN A 170 25.14 10.03 11.27
N ARG A 171 25.85 9.08 10.65
CA ARG A 171 26.74 9.40 9.53
C ARG A 171 25.96 9.86 8.28
N PHE A 172 24.83 9.23 7.97
CA PHE A 172 24.00 9.62 6.83
C PHE A 172 23.34 10.98 7.07
N ARG A 173 22.80 11.18 8.26
CA ARG A 173 22.23 12.46 8.69
C ARG A 173 23.20 13.62 8.52
N GLY A 174 24.44 13.45 8.98
CA GLY A 174 25.49 14.48 8.80
C GLY A 174 25.76 14.81 7.33
N ARG A 175 25.80 13.78 6.44
CA ARG A 175 26.01 13.99 5.01
C ARG A 175 24.83 14.69 4.34
N LEU A 176 23.60 14.34 4.70
CA LEU A 176 22.39 14.94 4.16
C LEU A 176 22.27 16.42 4.55
N ILE A 177 22.60 16.76 5.79
CA ILE A 177 22.68 18.18 6.26
C ILE A 177 23.74 18.94 5.45
N GLN A 178 24.91 18.36 5.22
CA GLN A 178 25.96 19.00 4.40
C GLN A 178 25.51 19.22 2.93
N ARG A 179 24.56 18.43 2.44
CA ARG A 179 23.93 18.58 1.12
C ARG A 179 22.73 19.54 1.12
N GLY A 180 22.45 20.18 2.25
CA GLY A 180 21.41 21.21 2.36
C GLY A 180 20.03 20.72 2.78
N MET A 181 19.90 19.47 3.24
CA MET A 181 18.64 18.98 3.77
C MET A 181 18.35 19.54 5.16
N ASN A 182 17.09 19.88 5.41
CA ASN A 182 16.66 20.39 6.71
C ASN A 182 16.65 19.27 7.76
N ALA A 183 17.04 19.60 8.98
CA ALA A 183 17.06 18.66 10.10
C ALA A 183 15.66 18.10 10.43
N GLU A 184 14.61 18.90 10.27
CA GLU A 184 13.21 18.48 10.48
C GLU A 184 12.78 17.42 9.48
N GLU A 185 13.19 17.54 8.20
CA GLU A 185 12.89 16.52 7.18
C GLU A 185 13.52 15.18 7.53
N LEU A 186 14.69 15.19 8.18
CA LEU A 186 15.41 13.98 8.56
C LEU A 186 14.79 13.26 9.76
N GLU A 187 13.92 13.92 10.55
CA GLU A 187 13.18 13.28 11.64
C GLU A 187 12.10 12.30 11.15
N ARG A 188 11.73 12.39 9.86
CA ARG A 188 10.81 11.45 9.21
C ARG A 188 11.43 10.07 8.97
N VAL A 189 12.76 9.94 9.11
CA VAL A 189 13.48 8.70 8.83
C VAL A 189 13.52 7.80 10.04
N HIS A 190 12.94 6.62 9.91
CA HIS A 190 12.98 5.56 10.91
C HIS A 190 14.23 4.70 10.71
N CYS A 191 15.26 4.90 11.52
CA CYS A 191 16.48 4.11 11.48
C CYS A 191 17.05 3.91 12.90
N PRO A 192 17.26 2.67 13.32
CA PRO A 192 17.00 1.39 12.62
C PRO A 192 15.50 1.08 12.49
N ILE A 193 15.09 0.55 11.33
CA ILE A 193 13.71 0.08 11.14
C ILE A 193 13.34 -0.98 12.18
N GLY A 194 12.07 -0.96 12.61
CA GLY A 194 11.55 -1.89 13.61
C GLY A 194 12.06 -1.63 15.03
N GLY A 195 12.75 -0.51 15.26
CA GLY A 195 13.19 -0.07 16.58
C GLY A 195 13.96 -1.13 17.38
N ALA A 196 13.60 -1.30 18.65
CA ALA A 196 14.16 -2.33 19.52
C ALA A 196 13.67 -3.72 19.10
N ARG A 197 14.58 -4.62 18.81
CA ARG A 197 14.29 -5.99 18.37
C ARG A 197 15.11 -7.02 19.13
N PRO A 198 14.55 -8.23 19.33
CA PRO A 198 15.22 -9.25 20.14
C PRO A 198 16.42 -9.91 19.43
N SER A 199 16.51 -9.78 18.09
CA SER A 199 17.48 -10.49 17.26
C SER A 199 17.89 -9.70 16.03
N LYS A 200 19.04 -10.06 15.45
CA LYS A 200 19.51 -9.58 14.14
C LYS A 200 19.14 -10.51 12.99
N GLU A 201 18.40 -11.57 13.26
CA GLU A 201 17.91 -12.49 12.26
C GLU A 201 16.99 -11.78 11.27
N PRO A 202 17.08 -12.07 9.96
CA PRO A 202 16.27 -11.40 8.94
C PRO A 202 14.77 -11.43 9.21
N GLY A 203 14.25 -12.58 9.68
CA GLY A 203 12.83 -12.71 10.03
C GLY A 203 12.43 -11.84 11.22
N ALA A 204 13.27 -11.70 12.24
CA ALA A 204 12.99 -10.85 13.39
C ALA A 204 12.99 -9.35 13.00
N ILE A 205 13.90 -8.97 12.09
CA ILE A 205 13.93 -7.60 11.55
C ILE A 205 12.67 -7.33 10.73
N ALA A 206 12.27 -8.27 9.86
CA ALA A 206 11.08 -8.16 9.01
C ALA A 206 9.80 -8.04 9.85
N LEU A 207 9.64 -8.86 10.89
CA LEU A 207 8.49 -8.79 11.80
C LEU A 207 8.41 -7.45 12.53
N ALA A 208 9.55 -6.95 13.05
CA ALA A 208 9.58 -5.66 13.72
C ALA A 208 9.26 -4.50 12.78
N ALA A 209 9.79 -4.52 11.54
CA ALA A 209 9.48 -3.54 10.51
C ALA A 209 8.00 -3.62 10.09
N ALA A 210 7.44 -4.82 9.91
CA ALA A 210 6.03 -5.00 9.59
C ALA A 210 5.11 -4.41 10.67
N ALA A 211 5.41 -4.63 11.95
CA ALA A 211 4.64 -4.08 13.07
C ALA A 211 4.66 -2.54 13.08
N GLU A 212 5.82 -1.95 12.81
CA GLU A 212 5.97 -0.49 12.71
C GLU A 212 5.18 0.08 11.52
N ILE A 213 5.28 -0.55 10.34
CA ILE A 213 4.53 -0.16 9.15
C ILE A 213 3.03 -0.28 9.37
N LEU A 214 2.54 -1.36 9.99
CA LEU A 214 1.12 -1.55 10.29
C LEU A 214 0.56 -0.42 11.16
N THR A 215 1.35 0.10 12.10
CA THR A 215 0.95 1.26 12.91
C THR A 215 0.73 2.50 12.05
N VAL A 216 1.62 2.75 11.06
CA VAL A 216 1.50 3.86 10.12
C VAL A 216 0.30 3.67 9.18
N LEU A 217 0.17 2.48 8.60
CA LEU A 217 -0.94 2.15 7.70
C LEU A 217 -2.30 2.32 8.39
N SER A 218 -2.42 1.93 9.66
CA SER A 218 -3.65 2.11 10.43
C SER A 218 -3.96 3.58 10.71
N SER A 219 -2.95 4.42 10.89
CA SER A 219 -3.14 5.87 11.08
C SER A 219 -3.58 6.59 9.81
N ILE A 220 -3.11 6.14 8.63
CA ILE A 220 -3.55 6.66 7.34
C ILE A 220 -5.04 6.37 7.12
N GLU A 221 -5.50 5.14 7.44
CA GLU A 221 -6.92 4.78 7.36
C GLU A 221 -7.81 5.65 8.25
N ALA A 222 -7.38 5.89 9.47
CA ALA A 222 -8.14 6.72 10.41
C ALA A 222 -8.32 8.17 9.91
N GLN A 223 -7.36 8.67 9.11
CA GLN A 223 -7.42 10.02 8.53
C GLN A 223 -8.22 10.06 7.23
N GLY A 224 -8.28 8.97 6.46
CA GLY A 224 -9.02 8.86 5.21
C GLY A 224 -10.48 8.43 5.36
N ALA A 225 -10.91 7.97 6.53
CA ALA A 225 -12.31 7.61 6.78
C ALA A 225 -13.15 8.90 6.84
N PRO A 226 -14.17 9.09 5.96
CA PRO A 226 -15.11 10.18 6.12
C PRO A 226 -15.79 10.01 7.47
N GLY A 227 -15.80 11.07 8.27
CA GLY A 227 -16.17 11.09 9.66
C GLY A 227 -17.38 10.20 9.96
N ALA A 228 -17.19 9.22 10.81
CA ALA A 228 -18.28 8.53 11.50
C ALA A 228 -19.00 9.60 12.32
N ALA A 229 -20.13 10.09 11.79
CA ALA A 229 -21.03 10.91 12.55
C ALA A 229 -21.41 10.10 13.79
N THR A 230 -20.88 10.48 14.93
CA THR A 230 -21.35 10.04 16.23
C THR A 230 -22.79 10.49 16.36
N SER A 231 -23.74 9.65 15.92
CA SER A 231 -25.13 9.74 16.32
C SER A 231 -25.17 9.31 17.79
N GLY A 232 -25.14 10.31 18.69
CA GLY A 232 -25.51 10.11 20.07
C GLY A 232 -26.93 9.56 20.14
N ILE A 233 -27.09 8.47 20.82
CA ILE A 233 -28.32 7.99 21.44
C ILE A 233 -28.17 8.23 22.92
#